data_665395b8f484ed4b0ea4c7a4878bb731
#
_entry.id   665395b8f484ed4b0ea4c7a4878bb731
#
_cell.length_a   1.000
_cell.length_b   1.000
_cell.length_c   1.000
_cell.angle_alpha   90.00
_cell.angle_beta   90.00
_cell.angle_gamma   90.00
#
_symmetry.space_group_name_H-M   'P 1'
#
loop_
_entity.id
_entity.type
_entity.pdbx_description
1 polymer ?
#
loop_
_entity_poly.entity_id
_entity_poly.type
_entity_poly.pdbx_seq_one_letter_code
_entity_poly.pdbx_strand_id
1 'polypeptide(L)'
;IQNQGEFFHRYIMGLYDILGRIFKNRPHILVESCSSGGNRFDLGMLCYSQQIWASDNTDPVERLKIQSGLSYLYPLSAIAAHVSDAPHQQTLRNSPLATRFNVSCFGCMGYEMDIRFLSPAEKREIKRQTEFYKKHRKTFQYGYFYRLRAQKENKFHFECMSQDGSEAIAGFFQTLATPSESFDFLPLTGLDP
;
A
#
# COMPACT_ATOMS: atom_id res chain seq x y z
N ILE A 1 -13.13 34.26 1.84
CA ILE A 1 -13.08 34.14 3.30
C ILE A 1 -11.83 34.86 3.77
N GLN A 2 -12.00 35.95 4.56
CA GLN A 2 -10.89 36.54 5.28
C GLN A 2 -10.37 35.49 6.29
N ASN A 3 -9.06 35.31 6.48
CA ASN A 3 -8.44 34.33 7.36
C ASN A 3 -8.68 32.85 7.00
N GLN A 4 -8.50 32.52 5.75
CA GLN A 4 -8.68 31.16 5.25
C GLN A 4 -7.85 30.09 6.02
N GLY A 5 -6.63 30.44 6.44
CA GLY A 5 -5.78 29.57 7.24
C GLY A 5 -6.37 29.24 8.62
N GLU A 6 -6.92 30.23 9.31
CA GLU A 6 -7.61 30.03 10.60
C GLU A 6 -8.85 29.14 10.43
N PHE A 7 -9.61 29.34 9.37
CA PHE A 7 -10.79 28.53 9.08
C PHE A 7 -10.43 27.05 8.92
N PHE A 8 -9.42 26.73 8.11
CA PHE A 8 -8.98 25.35 7.92
C PHE A 8 -8.38 24.74 9.19
N HIS A 9 -7.61 25.52 9.94
CA HIS A 9 -7.09 25.04 11.23
C HIS A 9 -8.22 24.66 12.19
N ARG A 10 -9.22 25.53 12.37
CA ARG A 10 -10.39 25.25 13.21
C ARG A 10 -11.20 24.06 12.73
N TYR A 11 -11.33 23.89 11.40
CA TYR A 11 -11.99 22.74 10.81
C TYR A 11 -11.27 21.42 11.20
N ILE A 12 -9.96 21.37 11.06
CA ILE A 12 -9.17 20.17 11.43
C ILE A 12 -9.24 19.90 12.94
N MET A 13 -9.14 20.92 13.77
CA MET A 13 -9.28 20.76 15.23
C MET A 13 -10.67 20.23 15.61
N GLY A 14 -11.73 20.73 14.97
CA GLY A 14 -13.08 20.22 15.17
C GLY A 14 -13.25 18.77 14.70
N LEU A 15 -12.63 18.39 13.58
CA LEU A 15 -12.61 17.01 13.11
C LEU A 15 -11.93 16.07 14.13
N TYR A 16 -10.76 16.45 14.64
CA TYR A 16 -10.04 15.67 15.64
C TYR A 16 -10.82 15.54 16.95
N ASP A 17 -11.50 16.60 17.40
CA ASP A 17 -12.36 16.55 18.59
C ASP A 17 -13.52 15.54 18.40
N ILE A 18 -14.19 15.57 17.26
CA ILE A 18 -15.27 14.62 16.94
C ILE A 18 -14.75 13.20 16.93
N LEU A 19 -13.65 12.94 16.21
CA LEU A 19 -13.05 11.61 16.15
C LEU A 19 -12.60 11.12 17.52
N GLY A 20 -11.94 11.98 18.32
CA GLY A 20 -11.53 11.66 19.68
C GLY A 20 -12.69 11.26 20.57
N ARG A 21 -13.83 11.97 20.50
CA ARG A 21 -15.05 11.62 21.25
C ARG A 21 -15.65 10.29 20.81
N ILE A 22 -15.67 10.01 19.50
CA ILE A 22 -16.20 8.74 18.98
C ILE A 22 -15.34 7.58 19.47
N PHE A 23 -14.02 7.65 19.30
CA PHE A 23 -13.13 6.53 19.61
C PHE A 23 -12.90 6.32 21.10
N LYS A 24 -12.95 7.38 21.91
CA LYS A 24 -12.96 7.24 23.37
C LYS A 24 -14.08 6.31 23.85
N ASN A 25 -15.24 6.39 23.23
CA ASN A 25 -16.42 5.59 23.60
C ASN A 25 -16.57 4.30 22.78
N ARG A 26 -15.75 4.11 21.74
CA ARG A 26 -15.83 2.97 20.82
C ARG A 26 -14.43 2.50 20.38
N PRO A 27 -13.53 2.12 21.33
CA PRO A 27 -12.14 1.81 21.03
C PRO A 27 -11.93 0.57 20.16
N HIS A 28 -12.97 -0.25 19.98
CA HIS A 28 -12.96 -1.45 19.17
C HIS A 28 -13.25 -1.20 17.68
N ILE A 29 -13.62 0.03 17.30
CA ILE A 29 -13.87 0.36 15.89
C ILE A 29 -12.52 0.58 15.19
N LEU A 30 -12.31 -0.14 14.10
CA LEU A 30 -11.22 0.11 13.16
C LEU A 30 -11.70 1.10 12.09
N VAL A 31 -10.86 2.07 11.78
CA VAL A 31 -11.18 3.13 10.82
C VAL A 31 -10.13 3.19 9.72
N GLU A 32 -10.58 3.20 8.51
CA GLU A 32 -9.81 3.64 7.37
C GLU A 32 -10.21 5.06 7.00
N SER A 33 -9.25 5.97 7.00
CA SER A 33 -9.47 7.34 6.54
C SER A 33 -9.30 7.41 5.03
N CYS A 34 -10.20 8.14 4.41
CA CYS A 34 -10.08 8.57 3.02
C CYS A 34 -10.33 10.08 2.98
N SER A 35 -10.41 10.71 1.98
CA SER A 35 -10.92 12.03 1.64
C SER A 35 -10.55 12.30 0.20
N SER A 36 -11.33 11.73 -0.71
CA SER A 36 -11.09 11.82 -2.15
C SER A 36 -9.67 11.40 -2.53
N GLY A 37 -9.33 10.13 -2.25
CA GLY A 37 -8.07 9.53 -2.67
C GLY A 37 -6.84 9.98 -1.86
N GLY A 38 -6.96 10.04 -0.54
CA GLY A 38 -5.80 10.24 0.35
C GLY A 38 -5.54 11.69 0.78
N ASN A 39 -6.45 12.61 0.54
CA ASN A 39 -6.29 14.03 0.94
C ASN A 39 -6.17 14.27 2.46
N ARG A 40 -6.47 13.27 3.30
CA ARG A 40 -6.23 13.27 4.75
C ARG A 40 -5.18 12.25 5.16
N PHE A 41 -4.19 12.02 4.34
CA PHE A 41 -3.05 11.19 4.71
C PHE A 41 -2.03 12.03 5.47
N ASP A 42 -2.21 12.15 6.77
CA ASP A 42 -1.36 12.92 7.67
C ASP A 42 -1.18 12.23 9.02
N LEU A 43 -0.14 12.61 9.76
CA LEU A 43 0.19 12.01 11.05
C LEU A 43 -0.88 12.25 12.12
N GLY A 44 -1.61 13.37 12.06
CA GLY A 44 -2.68 13.66 12.99
C GLY A 44 -3.86 12.70 12.79
N MET A 45 -4.20 12.38 11.54
CA MET A 45 -5.23 11.39 11.24
C MET A 45 -4.86 9.98 11.70
N LEU A 46 -3.57 9.61 11.68
CA LEU A 46 -3.13 8.31 12.17
C LEU A 46 -3.34 8.09 13.67
N CYS A 47 -3.58 9.16 14.44
CA CYS A 47 -4.00 9.03 15.86
C CYS A 47 -5.42 8.45 16.00
N TYR A 48 -6.23 8.52 14.94
CA TYR A 48 -7.64 8.10 14.94
C TYR A 48 -7.94 6.98 13.94
N SER A 49 -7.10 6.83 12.93
CA SER A 49 -7.31 5.91 11.82
C SER A 49 -6.08 5.06 11.62
N GLN A 50 -6.20 3.75 11.82
CA GLN A 50 -5.08 2.81 11.77
C GLN A 50 -4.51 2.64 10.36
N GLN A 51 -5.33 2.89 9.34
CA GLN A 51 -4.89 2.88 7.96
C GLN A 51 -5.60 3.97 7.16
N ILE A 52 -4.97 4.40 6.09
CA ILE A 52 -5.46 5.47 5.24
C ILE A 52 -5.46 5.02 3.79
N TRP A 53 -6.53 5.35 3.07
CA TRP A 53 -6.64 5.16 1.64
C TRP A 53 -5.64 6.07 0.92
N ALA A 54 -4.65 5.47 0.29
CA ALA A 54 -3.51 6.19 -0.26
C ALA A 54 -3.84 6.95 -1.56
N SER A 55 -4.68 6.37 -2.40
CA SER A 55 -5.07 6.94 -3.69
C SER A 55 -6.18 6.11 -4.34
N ASP A 56 -7.11 6.76 -5.01
CA ASP A 56 -8.12 6.10 -5.86
C ASP A 56 -7.50 5.47 -7.12
N ASN A 57 -6.26 5.82 -7.45
CA ASN A 57 -5.52 5.16 -8.50
C ASN A 57 -4.89 3.87 -7.98
N THR A 58 -5.56 2.74 -8.23
CA THR A 58 -5.15 1.40 -7.83
C THR A 58 -4.40 0.63 -8.92
N ASP A 59 -4.05 1.29 -10.03
CA ASP A 59 -3.20 0.71 -11.06
C ASP A 59 -1.84 0.31 -10.45
N PRO A 60 -1.38 -0.94 -10.61
CA PRO A 60 -0.18 -1.42 -9.94
C PRO A 60 1.09 -0.65 -10.32
N VAL A 61 1.19 -0.15 -11.56
CA VAL A 61 2.35 0.63 -12.00
C VAL A 61 2.38 1.99 -11.31
N GLU A 62 1.23 2.65 -11.18
CA GLU A 62 1.13 3.92 -10.46
C GLU A 62 1.30 3.72 -8.94
N ARG A 63 0.77 2.63 -8.40
CA ARG A 63 0.89 2.29 -6.97
C ARG A 63 2.34 2.04 -6.54
N LEU A 64 3.22 1.55 -7.41
CA LEU A 64 4.66 1.47 -7.09
C LEU A 64 5.22 2.82 -6.69
N LYS A 65 4.88 3.89 -7.43
CA LYS A 65 5.31 5.26 -7.11
C LYS A 65 4.62 5.80 -5.86
N ILE A 66 3.31 5.63 -5.76
CA ILE A 66 2.49 6.14 -4.65
C ILE A 66 2.94 5.49 -3.34
N GLN A 67 3.02 4.16 -3.27
CA GLN A 67 3.42 3.43 -2.06
C GLN A 67 4.88 3.71 -1.69
N SER A 68 5.78 3.75 -2.68
CA SER A 68 7.17 4.15 -2.45
C SER A 68 7.28 5.56 -1.87
N GLY A 69 6.57 6.53 -2.44
CA GLY A 69 6.55 7.91 -1.95
C GLY A 69 6.03 8.03 -0.53
N LEU A 70 4.87 7.43 -0.23
CA LEU A 70 4.28 7.47 1.11
C LEU A 70 5.16 6.78 2.16
N SER A 71 5.85 5.71 1.79
CA SER A 71 6.70 4.95 2.71
C SER A 71 7.93 5.72 3.24
N TYR A 72 8.21 6.94 2.76
CA TYR A 72 9.23 7.81 3.38
C TYR A 72 8.78 8.40 4.72
N LEU A 73 7.46 8.55 4.92
CA LEU A 73 6.90 9.16 6.13
C LEU A 73 6.01 8.20 6.94
N TYR A 74 5.45 7.17 6.30
CA TYR A 74 4.43 6.32 6.88
C TYR A 74 4.81 4.85 6.80
N PRO A 75 4.51 4.04 7.84
CA PRO A 75 4.73 2.61 7.79
C PRO A 75 3.77 1.95 6.80
N LEU A 76 4.16 0.80 6.23
CA LEU A 76 3.31 0.05 5.30
C LEU A 76 1.97 -0.36 5.94
N SER A 77 1.94 -0.58 7.25
CA SER A 77 0.71 -0.88 8.01
C SER A 77 -0.34 0.24 7.98
N ALA A 78 0.04 1.45 7.62
CA ALA A 78 -0.88 2.58 7.48
C ALA A 78 -1.35 2.81 6.03
N ILE A 79 -0.76 2.14 5.04
CA ILE A 79 -1.02 2.37 3.62
C ILE A 79 -1.98 1.31 3.10
N ALA A 80 -3.25 1.66 2.86
CA ALA A 80 -4.19 0.77 2.20
C ALA A 80 -3.76 0.52 0.74
N ALA A 81 -3.69 -0.76 0.36
CA ALA A 81 -3.25 -1.20 -0.96
C ALA A 81 -4.17 -2.30 -1.48
N HIS A 82 -4.92 -2.02 -2.55
CA HIS A 82 -5.92 -2.94 -3.07
C HIS A 82 -5.57 -3.48 -4.45
N VAL A 83 -5.95 -4.73 -4.65
CA VAL A 83 -6.00 -5.41 -5.95
C VAL A 83 -7.34 -5.06 -6.59
N SER A 84 -7.34 -4.20 -7.59
CA SER A 84 -8.55 -3.78 -8.31
C SER A 84 -8.77 -4.59 -9.59
N ASP A 85 -9.86 -4.29 -10.29
CA ASP A 85 -10.18 -4.88 -11.59
C ASP A 85 -9.17 -4.53 -12.69
N ALA A 86 -9.15 -5.33 -13.75
CA ALA A 86 -8.46 -5.06 -15.00
C ALA A 86 -9.44 -5.28 -16.18
N PRO A 87 -9.47 -4.35 -17.15
CA PRO A 87 -8.69 -3.10 -17.25
C PRO A 87 -8.98 -2.13 -16.12
N HIS A 88 -7.95 -1.39 -15.66
CA HIS A 88 -8.10 -0.39 -14.60
C HIS A 88 -8.96 0.80 -15.06
N GLN A 89 -9.92 1.22 -14.23
CA GLN A 89 -10.94 2.20 -14.63
C GLN A 89 -10.40 3.59 -15.03
N GLN A 90 -9.27 4.02 -14.47
CA GLN A 90 -8.68 5.34 -14.76
C GLN A 90 -7.61 5.27 -15.85
N THR A 91 -6.72 4.27 -15.79
CA THR A 91 -5.57 4.17 -16.71
C THR A 91 -5.83 3.28 -17.91
N LEU A 92 -6.92 2.50 -17.90
CA LEU A 92 -7.26 1.48 -18.89
C LEU A 92 -6.19 0.39 -19.07
N ARG A 93 -5.20 0.35 -18.15
CA ARG A 93 -4.14 -0.66 -18.20
C ARG A 93 -4.71 -2.02 -17.81
N ASN A 94 -4.37 -3.04 -18.61
CA ASN A 94 -4.69 -4.42 -18.32
C ASN A 94 -3.46 -5.11 -17.72
N SER A 95 -3.42 -5.19 -16.40
CA SER A 95 -2.30 -5.77 -15.64
C SER A 95 -2.67 -7.17 -15.15
N PRO A 96 -1.73 -8.15 -15.19
CA PRO A 96 -1.96 -9.48 -14.65
C PRO A 96 -2.36 -9.45 -13.16
N LEU A 97 -3.23 -10.38 -12.76
CA LEU A 97 -3.66 -10.49 -11.36
C LEU A 97 -2.47 -10.66 -10.39
N ALA A 98 -1.46 -11.43 -10.78
CA ALA A 98 -0.24 -11.62 -10.00
C ALA A 98 0.52 -10.29 -9.79
N THR A 99 0.64 -9.45 -10.81
CA THR A 99 1.31 -8.14 -10.69
C THR A 99 0.54 -7.21 -9.75
N ARG A 100 -0.79 -7.14 -9.89
CA ARG A 100 -1.65 -6.34 -9.01
C ARG A 100 -1.50 -6.78 -7.56
N PHE A 101 -1.52 -8.09 -7.31
CA PHE A 101 -1.32 -8.66 -5.98
C PHE A 101 0.08 -8.38 -5.42
N ASN A 102 1.14 -8.64 -6.19
CA ASN A 102 2.52 -8.46 -5.73
C ASN A 102 2.81 -7.03 -5.27
N VAL A 103 2.27 -6.03 -5.98
CA VAL A 103 2.40 -4.63 -5.59
C VAL A 103 1.61 -4.33 -4.32
N SER A 104 0.37 -4.86 -4.23
CA SER A 104 -0.50 -4.62 -3.07
C SER A 104 0.01 -5.27 -1.78
N CYS A 105 0.87 -6.28 -1.86
CA CYS A 105 1.49 -6.89 -0.67
C CYS A 105 2.33 -5.90 0.14
N PHE A 106 2.90 -4.88 -0.51
CA PHE A 106 3.68 -3.83 0.16
C PHE A 106 2.76 -2.71 0.68
N GLY A 107 1.81 -3.10 1.51
CA GLY A 107 0.80 -2.28 2.19
C GLY A 107 -0.23 -3.15 2.91
N CYS A 108 -1.32 -2.53 3.38
CA CYS A 108 -2.49 -3.25 3.89
C CYS A 108 -3.30 -3.77 2.70
N MET A 109 -3.01 -5.01 2.30
CA MET A 109 -3.57 -5.62 1.10
C MET A 109 -5.07 -5.95 1.25
N GLY A 110 -5.85 -5.60 0.24
CA GLY A 110 -7.25 -5.97 0.08
C GLY A 110 -7.59 -6.22 -1.39
N TYR A 111 -8.79 -6.73 -1.63
CA TYR A 111 -9.35 -6.89 -2.98
C TYR A 111 -10.52 -5.92 -3.17
N GLU A 112 -10.49 -5.20 -4.28
CA GLU A 112 -11.51 -4.24 -4.70
C GLU A 112 -11.94 -4.56 -6.13
N MET A 113 -12.73 -5.63 -6.26
CA MET A 113 -13.22 -6.11 -7.56
C MET A 113 -14.49 -6.91 -7.43
N ASP A 114 -15.24 -7.01 -8.52
CA ASP A 114 -16.44 -7.85 -8.55
C ASP A 114 -16.08 -9.33 -8.77
N ILE A 115 -16.09 -10.08 -7.68
CA ILE A 115 -15.72 -11.51 -7.68
C ILE A 115 -16.68 -12.39 -8.50
N ARG A 116 -17.85 -11.88 -8.88
CA ARG A 116 -18.84 -12.64 -9.67
C ARG A 116 -18.32 -12.91 -11.08
N PHE A 117 -17.57 -11.96 -11.66
CA PHE A 117 -17.03 -12.04 -13.01
C PHE A 117 -15.69 -12.77 -13.12
N LEU A 118 -15.11 -13.15 -12.00
CA LEU A 118 -13.84 -13.87 -12.00
C LEU A 118 -14.01 -15.33 -12.46
N SER A 119 -13.09 -15.77 -13.30
CA SER A 119 -12.99 -17.17 -13.69
C SER A 119 -12.68 -18.09 -12.51
N PRO A 120 -12.96 -19.40 -12.59
CA PRO A 120 -12.55 -20.34 -11.55
C PRO A 120 -11.04 -20.39 -11.31
N ALA A 121 -10.23 -20.09 -12.32
CA ALA A 121 -8.76 -20.01 -12.17
C ALA A 121 -8.35 -18.80 -11.34
N GLU A 122 -8.90 -17.61 -11.61
CA GLU A 122 -8.64 -16.41 -10.84
C GLU A 122 -9.11 -16.53 -9.40
N LYS A 123 -10.27 -17.14 -9.16
CA LYS A 123 -10.76 -17.41 -7.79
C LYS A 123 -9.80 -18.31 -7.00
N ARG A 124 -9.22 -19.33 -7.64
CA ARG A 124 -8.19 -20.18 -7.02
C ARG A 124 -6.91 -19.40 -6.75
N GLU A 125 -6.52 -18.52 -7.68
CA GLU A 125 -5.34 -17.68 -7.52
C GLU A 125 -5.51 -16.70 -6.35
N ILE A 126 -6.65 -16.01 -6.25
CA ILE A 126 -6.97 -15.10 -5.13
C ILE A 126 -6.93 -15.84 -3.79
N LYS A 127 -7.40 -17.09 -3.74
CA LYS A 127 -7.31 -17.90 -2.52
C LYS A 127 -5.84 -18.11 -2.12
N ARG A 128 -4.97 -18.52 -3.07
CA ARG A 128 -3.53 -18.70 -2.81
C ARG A 128 -2.85 -17.41 -2.38
N GLN A 129 -3.16 -16.31 -3.06
CA GLN A 129 -2.65 -14.98 -2.73
C GLN A 129 -3.06 -14.54 -1.33
N THR A 130 -4.31 -14.77 -0.96
CA THR A 130 -4.82 -14.45 0.38
C THR A 130 -4.13 -15.30 1.46
N GLU A 131 -3.92 -16.60 1.21
CA GLU A 131 -3.20 -17.49 2.12
C GLU A 131 -1.74 -17.05 2.28
N PHE A 132 -1.07 -16.72 1.19
CA PHE A 132 0.30 -16.17 1.21
C PHE A 132 0.36 -14.88 2.03
N TYR A 133 -0.49 -13.90 1.73
CA TYR A 133 -0.46 -12.63 2.47
C TYR A 133 -0.76 -12.83 3.97
N LYS A 134 -1.75 -13.65 4.32
CA LYS A 134 -2.07 -13.95 5.72
C LYS A 134 -0.90 -14.60 6.46
N LYS A 135 -0.18 -15.50 5.81
CA LYS A 135 1.02 -16.17 6.37
C LYS A 135 2.13 -15.16 6.67
N HIS A 136 2.39 -14.23 5.76
CA HIS A 136 3.51 -13.29 5.81
C HIS A 136 3.11 -11.87 6.24
N ARG A 137 1.84 -11.67 6.66
CA ARG A 137 1.30 -10.34 6.97
C ARG A 137 2.10 -9.59 8.04
N LYS A 138 2.63 -10.30 9.04
CA LYS A 138 3.43 -9.66 10.09
C LYS A 138 4.71 -9.06 9.51
N THR A 139 5.38 -9.77 8.61
CA THR A 139 6.58 -9.29 7.91
C THR A 139 6.27 -8.08 7.04
N PHE A 140 5.17 -8.10 6.27
CA PHE A 140 4.77 -6.95 5.44
C PHE A 140 4.37 -5.72 6.26
N GLN A 141 3.62 -5.88 7.34
CA GLN A 141 3.03 -4.74 8.06
C GLN A 141 3.90 -4.23 9.21
N TYR A 142 4.67 -5.10 9.85
CA TYR A 142 5.40 -4.78 11.07
C TYR A 142 6.91 -5.07 10.99
N GLY A 143 7.37 -5.61 9.86
CA GLY A 143 8.79 -5.78 9.58
C GLY A 143 9.48 -4.47 9.21
N TYR A 144 10.78 -4.53 9.04
CA TYR A 144 11.56 -3.43 8.49
C TYR A 144 11.34 -3.36 6.99
N PHE A 145 11.00 -2.18 6.49
CA PHE A 145 10.80 -1.94 5.06
C PHE A 145 11.99 -1.21 4.46
N TYR A 146 12.59 -1.81 3.44
CA TYR A 146 13.69 -1.24 2.68
C TYR A 146 13.26 -0.94 1.25
N ARG A 147 13.52 0.27 0.80
CA ARG A 147 13.52 0.66 -0.61
C ARG A 147 14.93 0.43 -1.11
N LEU A 148 15.14 -0.70 -1.74
CA LEU A 148 16.47 -1.06 -2.24
C LEU A 148 16.81 -0.21 -3.47
N ARG A 149 18.11 0.05 -3.66
CA ARG A 149 18.55 0.86 -4.77
C ARG A 149 18.24 0.17 -6.10
N ALA A 150 17.40 0.79 -6.92
CA ALA A 150 17.19 0.40 -8.30
C ALA A 150 18.24 1.09 -9.22
N GLN A 151 18.71 0.38 -10.22
CA GLN A 151 19.70 0.93 -11.17
C GLN A 151 19.07 1.87 -12.19
N LYS A 152 17.74 1.77 -12.41
CA LYS A 152 16.99 2.54 -13.41
C LYS A 152 15.68 3.06 -12.82
N GLU A 153 15.19 4.18 -13.32
CA GLU A 153 13.94 4.82 -12.88
C GLU A 153 12.68 3.97 -13.14
N ASN A 154 12.73 3.03 -14.09
CA ASN A 154 11.62 2.12 -14.39
C ASN A 154 11.59 0.86 -13.51
N LYS A 155 12.46 0.77 -12.52
CA LYS A 155 12.57 -0.37 -11.60
C LYS A 155 12.31 0.05 -10.16
N PHE A 156 11.58 -0.81 -9.43
CA PHE A 156 11.32 -0.64 -8.00
C PHE A 156 11.73 -1.93 -7.30
N HIS A 157 12.56 -1.80 -6.29
CA HIS A 157 13.02 -2.91 -5.48
C HIS A 157 12.62 -2.65 -4.04
N PHE A 158 11.81 -3.53 -3.49
CA PHE A 158 11.31 -3.46 -2.11
C PHE A 158 11.71 -4.72 -1.35
N GLU A 159 11.94 -4.55 -0.06
CA GLU A 159 12.15 -5.67 0.85
C GLU A 159 11.43 -5.40 2.16
N CYS A 160 10.72 -6.40 2.66
CA CYS A 160 10.21 -6.44 4.02
C CYS A 160 10.93 -7.56 4.77
N MET A 161 11.57 -7.23 5.87
CA MET A 161 12.28 -8.19 6.73
C MET A 161 11.57 -8.27 8.08
N SER A 162 11.38 -9.47 8.60
CA SER A 162 10.84 -9.67 9.96
C SER A 162 11.75 -9.01 11.00
N GLN A 163 11.17 -8.62 12.15
CA GLN A 163 11.92 -7.93 13.19
C GLN A 163 13.05 -8.78 13.79
N ASP A 164 12.90 -10.09 13.74
CA ASP A 164 13.90 -11.06 14.22
C ASP A 164 14.91 -11.50 13.15
N GLY A 165 14.83 -10.94 11.94
CA GLY A 165 15.73 -11.27 10.82
C GLY A 165 15.54 -12.67 10.21
N SER A 166 14.53 -13.43 10.66
CA SER A 166 14.34 -14.83 10.23
C SER A 166 13.65 -14.97 8.87
N GLU A 167 12.99 -13.93 8.39
CA GLU A 167 12.24 -13.92 7.13
C GLU A 167 12.44 -12.59 6.39
N ALA A 168 12.72 -12.67 5.11
CA ALA A 168 12.67 -11.51 4.22
C ALA A 168 11.83 -11.82 2.98
N ILE A 169 11.07 -10.83 2.53
CA ILE A 169 10.27 -10.90 1.31
C ILE A 169 10.67 -9.73 0.42
N ALA A 170 11.27 -10.05 -0.72
CA ALA A 170 11.71 -9.05 -1.68
C ALA A 170 10.78 -9.00 -2.90
N GLY A 171 10.52 -7.80 -3.39
CA GLY A 171 9.79 -7.52 -4.62
C GLY A 171 10.68 -6.80 -5.63
N PHE A 172 10.77 -7.39 -6.82
CA PHE A 172 11.40 -6.77 -7.98
C PHE A 172 10.31 -6.41 -8.99
N PHE A 173 10.20 -5.12 -9.31
CA PHE A 173 9.19 -4.63 -10.24
C PHE A 173 9.86 -3.84 -11.36
N GLN A 174 9.47 -4.16 -12.59
CA GLN A 174 9.92 -3.46 -13.78
C GLN A 174 8.71 -2.96 -14.55
N THR A 175 8.58 -1.64 -14.71
CA THR A 175 7.42 -1.00 -15.34
C THR A 175 7.56 -0.86 -16.85
N LEU A 176 8.79 -0.89 -17.36
CA LEU A 176 9.10 -0.82 -18.78
C LEU A 176 10.35 -1.66 -19.06
N ALA A 177 10.24 -2.60 -19.98
CA ALA A 177 11.38 -3.36 -20.48
C ALA A 177 12.10 -2.55 -21.60
N THR A 178 13.43 -2.51 -21.55
CA THR A 178 14.25 -1.94 -22.62
C THR A 178 15.03 -3.05 -23.35
N PRO A 179 15.30 -2.90 -24.65
CA PRO A 179 16.10 -3.89 -25.38
C PRO A 179 17.50 -4.04 -24.78
N SER A 180 17.99 -5.27 -24.77
CA SER A 180 19.38 -5.58 -24.36
C SER A 180 19.73 -5.10 -22.94
N GLU A 181 18.83 -5.28 -21.98
CA GLU A 181 19.12 -4.97 -20.57
C GLU A 181 20.23 -5.89 -20.05
N SER A 182 21.17 -5.28 -19.31
CA SER A 182 22.15 -6.04 -18.52
C SER A 182 21.49 -6.74 -17.34
N PHE A 183 22.21 -7.72 -16.78
CA PHE A 183 21.77 -8.35 -15.52
C PHE A 183 21.53 -7.31 -14.43
N ASP A 184 20.51 -7.56 -13.63
CA ASP A 184 20.18 -6.72 -12.49
C ASP A 184 20.44 -7.53 -11.20
N PHE A 185 20.85 -6.83 -10.16
CA PHE A 185 21.10 -7.41 -8.84
C PHE A 185 20.13 -6.83 -7.84
N LEU A 186 19.58 -7.70 -7.01
CA LEU A 186 18.73 -7.32 -5.88
C LEU A 186 19.56 -7.52 -4.59
N PRO A 187 20.28 -6.50 -4.11
CA PRO A 187 21.01 -6.61 -2.86
C PRO A 187 20.03 -6.66 -1.70
N LEU A 188 19.91 -7.80 -1.04
CA LEU A 188 19.10 -7.91 0.18
C LEU A 188 19.83 -7.30 1.36
N THR A 189 19.06 -6.76 2.31
CA THR A 189 19.59 -6.01 3.46
C THR A 189 19.12 -6.66 4.77
N GLY A 190 20.02 -6.75 5.77
CA GLY A 190 19.67 -7.10 7.14
C GLY A 190 19.37 -8.57 7.39
N LEU A 191 19.62 -9.46 6.43
CA LEU A 191 19.62 -10.90 6.68
C LEU A 191 20.89 -11.30 7.43
N ASP A 192 20.76 -12.12 8.45
CA ASP A 192 21.89 -12.79 9.06
C ASP A 192 22.52 -13.75 8.06
N PRO A 193 23.87 -13.79 7.92
CA PRO A 193 24.56 -14.66 6.99
C PRO A 193 24.41 -16.17 7.33
#